data_47b802dfe1ce96b2d68038212345649c
#
_entry.id   47b802dfe1ce96b2d68038212345649c
#
_cell.length_a   1.000
_cell.length_b   1.000
_cell.length_c   1.000
_cell.angle_alpha   90.00
_cell.angle_beta   90.00
_cell.angle_gamma   90.00
#
_symmetry.space_group_name_H-M   'P 1'
#
loop_
_entity.id
_entity.type
_entity.pdbx_description
1 polymer ?
#
loop_
_entity_poly.entity_id
_entity_poly.type
_entity_poly.pdbx_seq_one_letter_code
_entity_poly.pdbx_strand_id
1 'polypeptide(L)'
;ITATVLAVGWIGSSSQLSTYSAYAGQLENSYQKSFSELVTNINNVEVNLSKALISKDNTKKKELYQTINQQCLLGATNLSNLPINHESIVETTKFVNQLGGFSYYLSKKLDSGGEMSSADNSSINELYNWCVYVQGVINNFAEDINNGFNILENTTMGDTNTKFDQMFADTSSTGTEYPTLIYDGPFSDSIKSKEALGVVGDEIDQQQAQKIVEDAFKDYKVSDLT
;
A
#
# COMPACT_ATOMS: atom_id res chain seq x y z
N ILE A 1 -9.78 12.76 -56.56
CA ILE A 1 -9.24 13.55 -55.42
C ILE A 1 -9.93 13.14 -54.12
N THR A 2 -11.26 12.90 -54.10
CA THR A 2 -11.98 12.48 -52.87
C THR A 2 -11.60 11.08 -52.35
N ALA A 3 -11.32 10.12 -53.25
CA ALA A 3 -10.92 8.77 -52.87
C ALA A 3 -9.52 8.68 -52.24
N THR A 4 -8.60 9.53 -52.67
CA THR A 4 -7.23 9.59 -52.13
C THR A 4 -7.21 10.20 -50.72
N VAL A 5 -8.08 11.18 -50.41
CA VAL A 5 -8.15 11.79 -49.08
C VAL A 5 -8.75 10.81 -48.08
N LEU A 6 -9.76 10.01 -48.46
CA LEU A 6 -10.31 8.97 -47.62
C LEU A 6 -9.30 7.83 -47.31
N ALA A 7 -8.49 7.44 -48.30
CA ALA A 7 -7.46 6.40 -48.09
C ALA A 7 -6.34 6.84 -47.16
N VAL A 8 -5.89 8.10 -47.24
CA VAL A 8 -4.88 8.66 -46.32
C VAL A 8 -5.43 8.82 -44.89
N GLY A 9 -6.66 9.23 -44.76
CA GLY A 9 -7.34 9.28 -43.47
C GLY A 9 -7.47 7.90 -42.77
N TRP A 10 -7.72 6.86 -43.57
CA TRP A 10 -7.88 5.49 -43.08
C TRP A 10 -6.54 4.88 -42.64
N ILE A 11 -5.47 5.13 -43.38
CA ILE A 11 -4.10 4.68 -43.01
C ILE A 11 -3.59 5.40 -41.78
N GLY A 12 -3.86 6.70 -41.63
CA GLY A 12 -3.48 7.47 -40.43
C GLY A 12 -4.20 7.00 -39.19
N SER A 13 -5.51 6.71 -39.26
CA SER A 13 -6.28 6.22 -38.13
C SER A 13 -5.92 4.80 -37.71
N SER A 14 -5.59 3.92 -38.67
CA SER A 14 -5.19 2.55 -38.37
C SER A 14 -3.82 2.47 -37.68
N SER A 15 -2.88 3.34 -38.05
CA SER A 15 -1.57 3.41 -37.36
C SER A 15 -1.67 3.98 -35.95
N GLN A 16 -2.55 4.94 -35.70
CA GLN A 16 -2.81 5.46 -34.34
C GLN A 16 -3.47 4.41 -33.46
N LEU A 17 -4.46 3.67 -33.97
CA LEU A 17 -5.13 2.59 -33.27
C LEU A 17 -4.15 1.46 -32.89
N SER A 18 -3.27 1.06 -33.78
CA SER A 18 -2.26 0.03 -33.51
C SER A 18 -1.24 0.47 -32.45
N THR A 19 -0.84 1.74 -32.46
CA THR A 19 0.04 2.32 -31.45
C THR A 19 -0.65 2.38 -30.09
N TYR A 20 -1.92 2.77 -30.04
CA TYR A 20 -2.71 2.84 -28.81
C TYR A 20 -2.89 1.46 -28.17
N SER A 21 -3.21 0.44 -28.98
CA SER A 21 -3.35 -0.93 -28.48
C SER A 21 -2.02 -1.51 -27.97
N ALA A 22 -0.89 -1.15 -28.58
CA ALA A 22 0.42 -1.54 -28.10
C ALA A 22 0.76 -0.93 -26.72
N TYR A 23 0.47 0.35 -26.51
CA TYR A 23 0.65 1.01 -25.22
C TYR A 23 -0.29 0.43 -24.14
N ALA A 24 -1.55 0.19 -24.47
CA ALA A 24 -2.48 -0.44 -23.56
C ALA A 24 -2.01 -1.84 -23.13
N GLY A 25 -1.52 -2.64 -24.07
CA GLY A 25 -0.95 -3.95 -23.76
C GLY A 25 0.32 -3.88 -22.88
N GLN A 26 1.19 -2.89 -23.11
CA GLN A 26 2.38 -2.70 -22.26
C GLN A 26 1.98 -2.29 -20.84
N LEU A 27 0.99 -1.41 -20.71
CA LEU A 27 0.50 -0.94 -19.41
C LEU A 27 -0.17 -2.07 -18.62
N GLU A 28 -1.03 -2.86 -19.29
CA GLU A 28 -1.64 -4.05 -18.70
C GLU A 28 -0.59 -5.04 -18.20
N ASN A 29 0.42 -5.35 -19.05
CA ASN A 29 1.53 -6.23 -18.66
C ASN A 29 2.30 -5.69 -17.45
N SER A 30 2.47 -4.36 -17.34
CA SER A 30 3.12 -3.73 -16.20
C SER A 30 2.30 -3.91 -14.91
N TYR A 31 0.97 -3.74 -14.99
CA TYR A 31 0.08 -3.94 -13.84
C TYR A 31 0.03 -5.40 -13.41
N GLN A 32 -0.12 -6.33 -14.35
CA GLN A 32 -0.10 -7.77 -14.06
C GLN A 32 1.22 -8.20 -13.43
N LYS A 33 2.35 -7.66 -13.90
CA LYS A 33 3.66 -7.90 -13.31
C LYS A 33 3.72 -7.40 -11.86
N SER A 34 3.36 -6.13 -11.63
CA SER A 34 3.37 -5.55 -10.28
C SER A 34 2.46 -6.32 -9.32
N PHE A 35 1.28 -6.75 -9.80
CA PHE A 35 0.37 -7.56 -9.00
C PHE A 35 0.95 -8.96 -8.70
N SER A 36 1.53 -9.63 -9.68
CA SER A 36 2.17 -10.95 -9.49
C SER A 36 3.35 -10.90 -8.50
N GLU A 37 4.15 -9.82 -8.58
CA GLU A 37 5.23 -9.58 -7.62
C GLU A 37 4.69 -9.27 -6.22
N LEU A 38 3.57 -8.53 -6.10
CA LEU A 38 2.89 -8.31 -4.82
C LEU A 38 2.44 -9.64 -4.20
N VAL A 39 1.77 -10.50 -4.98
CA VAL A 39 1.36 -11.85 -4.55
C VAL A 39 2.57 -12.63 -4.01
N THR A 40 3.67 -12.62 -4.74
CA THR A 40 4.91 -13.29 -4.34
C THR A 40 5.47 -12.72 -3.03
N ASN A 41 5.48 -11.40 -2.88
CA ASN A 41 5.99 -10.75 -1.67
C ASN A 41 5.14 -11.09 -0.45
N ILE A 42 3.81 -11.02 -0.55
CA ILE A 42 2.89 -11.35 0.56
C ILE A 42 2.97 -12.83 0.94
N ASN A 43 3.06 -13.73 -0.04
CA ASN A 43 3.27 -15.15 0.22
C ASN A 43 4.59 -15.42 0.95
N ASN A 44 5.67 -14.74 0.57
CA ASN A 44 6.95 -14.82 1.25
C ASN A 44 6.89 -14.25 2.68
N VAL A 45 6.14 -13.17 2.89
CA VAL A 45 5.91 -12.59 4.22
C VAL A 45 5.22 -13.60 5.12
N GLU A 46 4.13 -14.22 4.67
CA GLU A 46 3.39 -15.23 5.44
C GLU A 46 4.29 -16.39 5.84
N VAL A 47 5.02 -16.98 4.88
CA VAL A 47 5.93 -18.11 5.13
C VAL A 47 7.03 -17.76 6.13
N ASN A 48 7.60 -16.54 6.05
CA ASN A 48 8.64 -16.11 6.97
C ASN A 48 8.09 -15.76 8.37
N LEU A 49 6.88 -15.20 8.45
CA LEU A 49 6.17 -15.00 9.73
C LEU A 49 5.90 -16.34 10.42
N SER A 50 5.34 -17.30 9.70
CA SER A 50 5.09 -18.66 10.19
C SER A 50 6.36 -19.30 10.77
N LYS A 51 7.49 -19.20 10.05
CA LYS A 51 8.79 -19.68 10.53
C LYS A 51 9.29 -18.92 11.76
N ALA A 52 9.11 -17.60 11.81
CA ALA A 52 9.55 -16.77 12.94
C ALA A 52 8.76 -17.11 14.21
N LEU A 53 7.46 -17.40 14.09
CA LEU A 53 6.60 -17.78 15.22
C LEU A 53 7.04 -19.08 15.90
N ILE A 54 7.49 -20.07 15.13
CA ILE A 54 7.90 -21.37 15.66
C ILE A 54 9.38 -21.47 16.01
N SER A 55 10.20 -20.53 15.53
CA SER A 55 11.65 -20.53 15.79
C SER A 55 11.93 -20.22 17.27
N LYS A 56 12.87 -20.95 17.86
CA LYS A 56 13.43 -20.67 19.20
C LYS A 56 14.77 -19.95 19.14
N ASP A 57 15.40 -19.90 17.98
CA ASP A 57 16.70 -19.27 17.77
C ASP A 57 16.52 -17.78 17.43
N ASN A 58 17.03 -16.91 18.30
CA ASN A 58 16.96 -15.46 18.14
C ASN A 58 17.74 -14.97 16.92
N THR A 59 18.85 -15.62 16.55
CA THR A 59 19.59 -15.28 15.33
C THR A 59 18.74 -15.56 14.10
N LYS A 60 18.09 -16.70 14.07
CA LYS A 60 17.19 -17.07 12.99
C LYS A 60 15.96 -16.18 12.92
N LYS A 61 15.34 -15.84 14.05
CA LYS A 61 14.24 -14.87 14.11
C LYS A 61 14.64 -13.52 13.54
N LYS A 62 15.83 -13.01 13.93
CA LYS A 62 16.37 -11.76 13.42
C LYS A 62 16.44 -11.76 11.88
N GLU A 63 17.02 -12.80 11.29
CA GLU A 63 17.13 -12.93 9.83
C GLU A 63 15.75 -12.97 9.16
N LEU A 64 14.80 -13.72 9.74
CA LEU A 64 13.43 -13.82 9.23
C LEU A 64 12.72 -12.45 9.27
N TYR A 65 12.82 -11.71 10.37
CA TYR A 65 12.24 -10.38 10.48
C TYR A 65 12.88 -9.37 9.51
N GLN A 66 14.17 -9.45 9.25
CA GLN A 66 14.82 -8.63 8.21
C GLN A 66 14.28 -8.96 6.82
N THR A 67 14.09 -10.24 6.53
CA THR A 67 13.51 -10.68 5.26
C THR A 67 12.06 -10.21 5.11
N ILE A 68 11.25 -10.32 6.17
CA ILE A 68 9.86 -9.83 6.18
C ILE A 68 9.84 -8.32 5.90
N ASN A 69 10.68 -7.54 6.56
CA ASN A 69 10.77 -6.10 6.30
C ASN A 69 11.08 -5.80 4.82
N GLN A 70 12.05 -6.50 4.22
CA GLN A 70 12.38 -6.32 2.81
C GLN A 70 11.21 -6.69 1.89
N GLN A 71 10.53 -7.80 2.15
CA GLN A 71 9.37 -8.22 1.36
C GLN A 71 8.20 -7.24 1.48
N CYS A 72 7.97 -6.67 2.67
CA CYS A 72 6.97 -5.63 2.87
C CYS A 72 7.30 -4.34 2.09
N LEU A 73 8.57 -3.91 2.06
CA LEU A 73 8.98 -2.74 1.28
C LEU A 73 8.76 -2.95 -0.24
N LEU A 74 9.10 -4.14 -0.74
CA LEU A 74 8.83 -4.50 -2.14
C LEU A 74 7.32 -4.58 -2.42
N GLY A 75 6.55 -5.18 -1.50
CA GLY A 75 5.10 -5.25 -1.60
C GLY A 75 4.45 -3.87 -1.62
N ALA A 76 4.87 -2.94 -0.76
CA ALA A 76 4.39 -1.56 -0.76
C ALA A 76 4.71 -0.84 -2.08
N THR A 77 5.89 -1.07 -2.65
CA THR A 77 6.27 -0.53 -3.96
C THR A 77 5.37 -1.07 -5.07
N ASN A 78 5.14 -2.37 -5.08
CA ASN A 78 4.27 -2.99 -6.07
C ASN A 78 2.81 -2.54 -5.95
N LEU A 79 2.31 -2.38 -4.71
CA LEU A 79 0.99 -1.78 -4.44
C LEU A 79 0.87 -0.38 -5.05
N SER A 80 1.89 0.47 -4.88
CA SER A 80 1.87 1.84 -5.41
C SER A 80 1.90 1.93 -6.93
N ASN A 81 2.30 0.87 -7.62
CA ASN A 81 2.32 0.78 -9.07
C ASN A 81 0.98 0.32 -9.67
N LEU A 82 0.02 -0.09 -8.84
CA LEU A 82 -1.28 -0.58 -9.30
C LEU A 82 -2.28 0.58 -9.44
N PRO A 83 -3.17 0.52 -10.43
CA PRO A 83 -4.17 1.55 -10.69
C PRO A 83 -5.38 1.39 -9.74
N ILE A 84 -5.13 1.48 -8.43
CA ILE A 84 -6.13 1.30 -7.39
C ILE A 84 -6.47 2.65 -6.78
N ASN A 85 -7.77 2.87 -6.48
CA ASN A 85 -8.20 4.06 -5.77
C ASN A 85 -7.52 4.13 -4.39
N HIS A 86 -7.07 5.32 -4.03
CA HIS A 86 -6.38 5.56 -2.76
C HIS A 86 -7.21 5.13 -1.54
N GLU A 87 -8.50 5.37 -1.53
CA GLU A 87 -9.38 4.98 -0.42
C GLU A 87 -9.44 3.47 -0.22
N SER A 88 -9.46 2.71 -1.32
CA SER A 88 -9.52 1.25 -1.29
C SER A 88 -8.22 0.59 -0.83
N ILE A 89 -7.07 1.23 -1.05
CA ILE A 89 -5.74 0.65 -0.78
C ILE A 89 -5.15 1.05 0.59
N VAL A 90 -5.74 2.05 1.27
CA VAL A 90 -5.19 2.65 2.49
C VAL A 90 -4.88 1.60 3.56
N GLU A 91 -5.83 0.73 3.90
CA GLU A 91 -5.66 -0.24 4.98
C GLU A 91 -4.63 -1.32 4.61
N THR A 92 -4.62 -1.78 3.36
CA THR A 92 -3.60 -2.75 2.90
C THR A 92 -2.21 -2.13 2.90
N THR A 93 -2.09 -0.88 2.46
CA THR A 93 -0.81 -0.15 2.49
C THR A 93 -0.33 0.09 3.92
N LYS A 94 -1.24 0.47 4.81
CA LYS A 94 -0.96 0.64 6.24
C LYS A 94 -0.47 -0.68 6.84
N PHE A 95 -1.18 -1.78 6.58
CA PHE A 95 -0.80 -3.12 7.04
C PHE A 95 0.63 -3.49 6.60
N VAL A 96 0.91 -3.40 5.31
CA VAL A 96 2.23 -3.78 4.76
C VAL A 96 3.34 -2.92 5.38
N ASN A 97 3.13 -1.62 5.51
CA ASN A 97 4.12 -0.71 6.10
C ASN A 97 4.33 -0.96 7.59
N GLN A 98 3.26 -1.19 8.35
CA GLN A 98 3.36 -1.45 9.78
C GLN A 98 3.99 -2.82 10.06
N LEU A 99 3.63 -3.85 9.31
CA LEU A 99 4.26 -5.16 9.42
C LEU A 99 5.77 -5.10 9.11
N GLY A 100 6.14 -4.39 8.04
CA GLY A 100 7.53 -4.17 7.69
C GLY A 100 8.30 -3.41 8.79
N GLY A 101 7.75 -2.30 9.25
CA GLY A 101 8.33 -1.48 10.31
C GLY A 101 8.47 -2.22 11.64
N PHE A 102 7.43 -2.94 12.05
CA PHE A 102 7.46 -3.75 13.26
C PHE A 102 8.47 -4.90 13.17
N SER A 103 8.54 -5.57 12.02
CA SER A 103 9.55 -6.62 11.79
C SER A 103 10.96 -6.04 11.85
N TYR A 104 11.20 -4.86 11.30
CA TYR A 104 12.48 -4.17 11.43
C TYR A 104 12.81 -3.86 12.90
N TYR A 105 11.85 -3.33 13.65
CA TYR A 105 12.02 -3.10 15.10
C TYR A 105 12.40 -4.38 15.84
N LEU A 106 11.69 -5.49 15.62
CA LEU A 106 11.98 -6.78 16.24
C LEU A 106 13.38 -7.29 15.86
N SER A 107 13.78 -7.16 14.59
CA SER A 107 15.12 -7.54 14.15
C SER A 107 16.20 -6.76 14.87
N LYS A 108 16.03 -5.46 15.06
CA LYS A 108 16.96 -4.59 15.79
C LYS A 108 17.01 -4.90 17.28
N LYS A 109 15.86 -5.17 17.89
CA LYS A 109 15.75 -5.58 19.28
C LYS A 109 16.55 -6.85 19.55
N LEU A 110 16.41 -7.87 18.69
CA LEU A 110 17.16 -9.12 18.80
C LEU A 110 18.66 -8.93 18.51
N ASP A 111 19.00 -8.07 17.56
CA ASP A 111 20.40 -7.75 17.21
C ASP A 111 21.16 -7.07 18.37
N SER A 112 20.48 -6.27 19.16
CA SER A 112 21.02 -5.63 20.37
C SER A 112 21.08 -6.55 21.60
N GLY A 113 20.75 -7.84 21.45
CA GLY A 113 20.72 -8.81 22.55
C GLY A 113 19.44 -8.75 23.41
N GLY A 114 18.42 -8.00 22.97
CA GLY A 114 17.11 -7.99 23.62
C GLY A 114 16.31 -9.26 23.35
N GLU A 115 15.26 -9.47 24.15
CA GLU A 115 14.34 -10.61 24.00
C GLU A 115 12.96 -10.14 23.57
N MET A 116 12.22 -11.04 22.90
CA MET A 116 10.82 -10.82 22.55
C MET A 116 9.97 -10.77 23.81
N SER A 117 9.25 -9.67 24.02
CA SER A 117 8.26 -9.57 25.09
C SER A 117 6.97 -10.36 24.76
N SER A 118 6.10 -10.56 25.75
CA SER A 118 4.78 -11.15 25.50
C SER A 118 3.95 -10.27 24.58
N ALA A 119 4.07 -8.95 24.70
CA ALA A 119 3.39 -8.00 23.82
C ALA A 119 3.88 -8.12 22.36
N ASP A 120 5.21 -8.22 22.13
CA ASP A 120 5.77 -8.44 20.79
C ASP A 120 5.23 -9.73 20.16
N ASN A 121 5.16 -10.80 20.96
CA ASN A 121 4.64 -12.08 20.50
C ASN A 121 3.13 -12.02 20.19
N SER A 122 2.34 -11.30 20.97
CA SER A 122 0.91 -11.07 20.67
C SER A 122 0.76 -10.30 19.36
N SER A 123 1.44 -9.17 19.22
CA SER A 123 1.36 -8.31 18.04
C SER A 123 1.77 -9.06 16.76
N ILE A 124 2.84 -9.87 16.81
CA ILE A 124 3.26 -10.61 15.61
C ILE A 124 2.29 -11.74 15.25
N ASN A 125 1.61 -12.36 16.23
CA ASN A 125 0.54 -13.32 15.96
C ASN A 125 -0.68 -12.67 15.31
N GLU A 126 -1.09 -11.50 15.78
CA GLU A 126 -2.20 -10.74 15.18
C GLU A 126 -1.88 -10.34 13.75
N LEU A 127 -0.66 -9.84 13.51
CA LEU A 127 -0.18 -9.50 12.18
C LEU A 127 -0.10 -10.74 11.25
N TYR A 128 0.29 -11.90 11.78
CA TYR A 128 0.28 -13.14 11.03
C TYR A 128 -1.15 -13.52 10.57
N ASN A 129 -2.11 -13.47 11.47
CA ASN A 129 -3.51 -13.77 11.13
C ASN A 129 -4.03 -12.81 10.04
N TRP A 130 -3.70 -11.53 10.16
CA TRP A 130 -4.06 -10.54 9.15
C TRP A 130 -3.35 -10.79 7.81
N CYS A 131 -2.08 -11.20 7.84
CA CYS A 131 -1.32 -11.56 6.65
C CYS A 131 -1.96 -12.75 5.91
N VAL A 132 -2.37 -13.77 6.62
CA VAL A 132 -3.08 -14.94 6.04
C VAL A 132 -4.38 -14.50 5.37
N TYR A 133 -5.13 -13.59 6.00
CA TYR A 133 -6.35 -13.06 5.42
C TYR A 133 -6.07 -12.28 4.12
N VAL A 134 -5.16 -11.32 4.16
CA VAL A 134 -4.77 -10.51 2.97
C VAL A 134 -4.23 -11.40 1.85
N GLN A 135 -3.41 -12.40 2.20
CA GLN A 135 -2.89 -13.40 1.26
C GLN A 135 -4.04 -14.14 0.55
N GLY A 136 -5.07 -14.57 1.29
CA GLY A 136 -6.22 -15.23 0.72
C GLY A 136 -6.95 -14.37 -0.32
N VAL A 137 -7.20 -13.11 0.03
CA VAL A 137 -7.85 -12.14 -0.88
C VAL A 137 -7.02 -11.92 -2.15
N ILE A 138 -5.73 -11.67 -2.00
CA ILE A 138 -4.81 -11.42 -3.12
C ILE A 138 -4.67 -12.65 -4.02
N ASN A 139 -4.57 -13.86 -3.46
CA ASN A 139 -4.46 -15.09 -4.22
C ASN A 139 -5.74 -15.41 -5.02
N ASN A 140 -6.92 -15.16 -4.43
CA ASN A 140 -8.18 -15.32 -5.16
C ASN A 140 -8.26 -14.41 -6.38
N PHE A 141 -7.78 -13.18 -6.23
CA PHE A 141 -7.75 -12.24 -7.36
C PHE A 141 -6.67 -12.61 -8.41
N ALA A 142 -5.56 -13.22 -7.99
CA ALA A 142 -4.58 -13.76 -8.92
C ALA A 142 -5.19 -14.85 -9.82
N GLU A 143 -6.13 -15.64 -9.30
CA GLU A 143 -6.88 -16.61 -10.10
C GLU A 143 -7.79 -15.91 -11.12
N ASP A 144 -8.46 -14.81 -10.75
CA ASP A 144 -9.25 -14.02 -11.69
C ASP A 144 -8.38 -13.49 -12.85
N ILE A 145 -7.19 -12.96 -12.57
CA ILE A 145 -6.24 -12.50 -13.60
C ILE A 145 -5.80 -13.66 -14.50
N ASN A 146 -5.48 -14.81 -13.94
CA ASN A 146 -5.12 -15.99 -14.71
C ASN A 146 -6.27 -16.50 -15.59
N ASN A 147 -7.51 -16.24 -15.18
CA ASN A 147 -8.73 -16.56 -15.94
C ASN A 147 -9.12 -15.47 -16.96
N GLY A 148 -8.24 -14.48 -17.18
CA GLY A 148 -8.40 -13.46 -18.21
C GLY A 148 -8.98 -12.13 -17.74
N PHE A 149 -9.01 -11.87 -16.43
CA PHE A 149 -9.36 -10.53 -15.94
C PHE A 149 -8.28 -9.53 -16.37
N ASN A 150 -8.68 -8.47 -17.07
CA ASN A 150 -7.81 -7.40 -17.54
C ASN A 150 -7.90 -6.23 -16.56
N ILE A 151 -6.78 -5.88 -15.93
CA ILE A 151 -6.72 -4.82 -14.90
C ILE A 151 -7.04 -3.47 -15.53
N LEU A 152 -6.42 -3.14 -16.66
CA LEU A 152 -6.56 -1.84 -17.31
C LEU A 152 -8.00 -1.60 -17.81
N GLU A 153 -8.65 -2.60 -18.41
CA GLU A 153 -10.01 -2.48 -18.89
C GLU A 153 -11.03 -2.28 -17.76
N ASN A 154 -10.72 -2.81 -16.58
CA ASN A 154 -11.59 -2.73 -15.39
C ASN A 154 -11.25 -1.55 -14.48
N THR A 155 -10.21 -0.76 -14.80
CA THR A 155 -9.87 0.49 -14.13
C THR A 155 -10.17 1.66 -15.05
N THR A 156 -11.45 1.95 -15.28
CA THR A 156 -11.87 3.12 -16.07
C THR A 156 -11.57 4.40 -15.29
N MET A 157 -10.95 5.38 -15.94
CA MET A 157 -10.71 6.70 -15.34
C MET A 157 -12.04 7.30 -14.83
N GLY A 158 -12.15 7.45 -13.51
CA GLY A 158 -13.29 8.05 -12.84
C GLY A 158 -14.30 7.08 -12.22
N ASP A 159 -14.18 5.77 -12.43
CA ASP A 159 -14.95 4.79 -11.67
C ASP A 159 -14.17 4.39 -10.39
N THR A 160 -14.69 4.82 -9.24
CA THR A 160 -14.09 4.58 -7.92
C THR A 160 -14.52 3.25 -7.30
N ASN A 161 -15.22 2.41 -8.05
CA ASN A 161 -15.80 1.16 -7.52
C ASN A 161 -15.61 -0.01 -8.48
N THR A 162 -14.38 -0.16 -8.99
CA THR A 162 -14.03 -1.30 -9.84
C THR A 162 -13.96 -2.60 -9.02
N LYS A 163 -14.07 -3.76 -9.68
CA LYS A 163 -13.86 -5.05 -9.00
C LYS A 163 -12.48 -5.11 -8.33
N PHE A 164 -11.50 -4.44 -8.92
CA PHE A 164 -10.15 -4.35 -8.38
C PHE A 164 -10.08 -3.48 -7.12
N ASP A 165 -10.79 -2.35 -7.10
CA ASP A 165 -10.91 -1.51 -5.89
C ASP A 165 -11.68 -2.24 -4.79
N GLN A 166 -12.77 -2.94 -5.12
CA GLN A 166 -13.57 -3.70 -4.18
C GLN A 166 -12.76 -4.79 -3.46
N MET A 167 -11.87 -5.48 -4.15
CA MET A 167 -10.99 -6.49 -3.53
C MET A 167 -10.18 -5.90 -2.36
N PHE A 168 -9.60 -4.71 -2.55
CA PHE A 168 -8.82 -4.05 -1.50
C PHE A 168 -9.73 -3.37 -0.44
N ALA A 169 -10.90 -2.88 -0.83
CA ALA A 169 -11.88 -2.32 0.12
C ALA A 169 -12.45 -3.41 1.05
N ASP A 170 -12.63 -4.64 0.58
CA ASP A 170 -13.08 -5.76 1.38
C ASP A 170 -12.08 -6.13 2.48
N THR A 171 -10.78 -5.86 2.28
CA THR A 171 -9.79 -6.02 3.35
C THR A 171 -10.02 -5.05 4.51
N SER A 172 -10.68 -3.91 4.25
CA SER A 172 -11.02 -2.89 5.26
C SER A 172 -12.36 -3.14 5.96
N SER A 173 -13.28 -3.89 5.32
CA SER A 173 -14.69 -3.98 5.73
C SER A 173 -15.04 -5.20 6.58
N THR A 174 -14.15 -6.18 6.72
CA THR A 174 -14.43 -7.49 7.33
C THR A 174 -14.61 -7.50 8.85
N GLY A 175 -14.68 -6.33 9.50
CA GLY A 175 -14.88 -6.24 10.96
C GLY A 175 -13.72 -6.79 11.80
N THR A 176 -12.65 -7.23 11.16
CA THR A 176 -11.40 -7.55 11.83
C THR A 176 -10.66 -6.23 12.04
N GLU A 177 -10.75 -5.69 13.26
CA GLU A 177 -10.01 -4.48 13.61
C GLU A 177 -8.52 -4.72 13.31
N TYR A 178 -7.94 -3.78 12.57
CA TYR A 178 -6.50 -3.77 12.31
C TYR A 178 -5.76 -3.65 13.64
N PRO A 179 -4.78 -4.53 13.96
CA PRO A 179 -4.11 -4.48 15.24
C PRO A 179 -3.39 -3.15 15.45
N THR A 180 -3.65 -2.52 16.60
CA THR A 180 -2.94 -1.31 17.00
C THR A 180 -1.51 -1.65 17.38
N LEU A 181 -0.54 -1.10 16.66
CA LEU A 181 0.87 -1.35 16.88
C LEU A 181 1.57 -0.15 17.54
N ILE A 182 2.05 -0.36 18.75
CA ILE A 182 2.84 0.63 19.49
C ILE A 182 4.27 0.10 19.62
N TYR A 183 5.20 0.70 18.89
CA TYR A 183 6.62 0.35 18.90
C TYR A 183 7.48 1.58 18.58
N ASP A 184 8.78 1.47 18.69
CA ASP A 184 9.70 2.56 18.31
C ASP A 184 9.99 2.52 16.80
N GLY A 185 9.16 3.21 16.03
CA GLY A 185 9.31 3.25 14.58
C GLY A 185 8.29 4.16 13.88
N PRO A 186 8.55 4.51 12.61
CA PRO A 186 7.79 5.53 11.87
C PRO A 186 6.34 5.15 11.58
N PHE A 187 5.99 3.88 11.58
CA PHE A 187 4.63 3.38 11.32
C PHE A 187 3.90 2.95 12.59
N SER A 188 4.44 3.32 13.76
CA SER A 188 3.81 3.03 15.05
C SER A 188 2.57 3.88 15.27
N ASP A 189 1.53 3.28 15.83
CA ASP A 189 0.33 4.00 16.27
C ASP A 189 0.58 4.87 17.52
N SER A 190 1.78 4.75 18.17
CA SER A 190 2.18 5.63 19.27
C SER A 190 2.21 7.11 18.89
N ILE A 191 2.37 7.43 17.61
CA ILE A 191 2.35 8.81 17.11
C ILE A 191 0.96 9.42 17.26
N LYS A 192 -0.11 8.61 17.12
CA LYS A 192 -1.49 9.07 17.29
C LYS A 192 -1.90 9.30 18.74
N SER A 193 -1.21 8.67 19.70
CA SER A 193 -1.51 8.75 21.13
C SER A 193 -0.64 9.74 21.89
N LYS A 194 0.36 10.34 21.25
CA LYS A 194 1.18 11.38 21.89
C LYS A 194 0.40 12.68 21.91
N GLU A 195 0.00 13.11 23.10
CA GLU A 195 -0.33 14.52 23.30
C GLU A 195 0.85 15.36 22.80
N ALA A 196 0.54 16.43 22.07
CA ALA A 196 1.55 17.33 21.53
C ALA A 196 2.35 17.96 22.68
N LEU A 197 3.50 17.38 22.99
CA LEU A 197 4.39 17.89 24.04
C LEU A 197 4.99 19.22 23.55
N GLY A 198 4.72 20.27 24.30
CA GLY A 198 5.27 21.61 24.05
C GLY A 198 4.35 22.56 23.27
N VAL A 199 3.13 22.17 22.97
CA VAL A 199 2.11 23.10 22.51
C VAL A 199 1.53 23.79 23.75
N VAL A 200 1.89 25.05 23.93
CA VAL A 200 1.37 25.91 25.00
C VAL A 200 0.42 26.91 24.34
N GLY A 201 -0.87 26.83 24.67
CA GLY A 201 -1.90 27.71 24.15
C GLY A 201 -3.28 27.06 24.18
N ASP A 202 -4.29 27.87 23.97
CA ASP A 202 -5.67 27.39 23.87
C ASP A 202 -5.89 26.70 22.50
N GLU A 203 -6.76 25.70 22.46
CA GLU A 203 -7.21 25.11 21.20
C GLU A 203 -7.90 26.17 20.35
N ILE A 204 -7.51 26.25 19.09
CA ILE A 204 -8.10 27.16 18.11
C ILE A 204 -8.90 26.36 17.08
N ASP A 205 -10.04 26.88 16.69
CA ASP A 205 -10.83 26.29 15.62
C ASP A 205 -10.25 26.59 14.23
N GLN A 206 -10.79 25.96 13.19
CA GLN A 206 -10.32 26.11 11.81
C GLN A 206 -10.42 27.56 11.32
N GLN A 207 -11.45 28.32 11.73
CA GLN A 207 -11.64 29.71 11.31
C GLN A 207 -10.63 30.62 11.98
N GLN A 208 -10.31 30.38 13.24
CA GLN A 208 -9.28 31.09 13.98
C GLN A 208 -7.89 30.81 13.39
N ALA A 209 -7.60 29.55 13.06
CA ALA A 209 -6.34 29.17 12.40
C ALA A 209 -6.19 29.86 11.04
N GLN A 210 -7.25 29.86 10.23
CA GLN A 210 -7.25 30.53 8.94
C GLN A 210 -6.97 32.04 9.07
N LYS A 211 -7.63 32.69 10.02
CA LYS A 211 -7.44 34.13 10.28
C LYS A 211 -6.01 34.46 10.73
N ILE A 212 -5.41 33.62 11.56
CA ILE A 212 -4.01 33.76 12.00
C ILE A 212 -3.06 33.68 10.80
N VAL A 213 -3.30 32.70 9.92
CA VAL A 213 -2.51 32.53 8.69
C VAL A 213 -2.68 33.73 7.77
N GLU A 214 -3.91 34.19 7.51
CA GLU A 214 -4.20 35.33 6.67
C GLU A 214 -3.54 36.63 7.22
N ASP A 215 -3.60 36.83 8.53
CA ASP A 215 -2.98 38.02 9.17
C ASP A 215 -1.44 37.92 9.14
N ALA A 216 -0.85 36.74 9.31
CA ALA A 216 0.60 36.56 9.26
C ALA A 216 1.18 36.72 7.86
N PHE A 217 0.41 36.44 6.82
CA PHE A 217 0.83 36.56 5.41
C PHE A 217 0.27 37.77 4.69
N LYS A 218 -0.34 38.72 5.41
CA LYS A 218 -0.98 39.91 4.86
C LYS A 218 -0.05 40.78 4.01
N ASP A 219 1.23 40.82 4.37
CA ASP A 219 2.27 41.61 3.68
C ASP A 219 2.96 40.81 2.56
N TYR A 220 2.68 39.52 2.43
CA TYR A 220 3.18 38.69 1.35
C TYR A 220 2.11 38.58 0.27
N LYS A 221 2.37 39.20 -0.89
CA LYS A 221 1.55 38.93 -2.09
C LYS A 221 1.75 37.47 -2.47
N VAL A 222 0.86 36.59 -2.05
CA VAL A 222 0.73 35.26 -2.58
C VAL A 222 0.07 35.40 -3.95
N SER A 223 0.88 35.63 -4.99
CA SER A 223 0.45 35.46 -6.37
C SER A 223 0.60 33.99 -6.68
N ASP A 224 -0.55 33.33 -6.95
CA ASP A 224 -0.68 32.05 -7.63
C ASP A 224 -0.24 30.80 -6.86
N LEU A 225 -1.11 30.36 -5.95
CA LEU A 225 -1.31 28.93 -5.69
C LEU A 225 -2.62 28.51 -6.39
N THR A 226 -2.52 28.22 -7.68
CA THR A 226 -3.49 27.41 -8.44
C THR A 226 -2.91 26.03 -8.66
#